data_1faffd69958a52f42e3c2990c91965ea
#
_entry.id   1faffd69958a52f42e3c2990c91965ea
#
_cell.length_a   1.000
_cell.length_b   1.000
_cell.length_c   1.000
_cell.angle_alpha   90.00
_cell.angle_beta   90.00
_cell.angle_gamma   90.00
#
_symmetry.space_group_name_H-M   'P 1'
#
loop_
_entity.id
_entity.type
_entity.pdbx_description
1 polymer ?
#
loop_
_entity_poly.entity_id
_entity_poly.type
_entity_poly.pdbx_seq_one_letter_code
_entity_poly.pdbx_strand_id
1 'polypeptide(L)'
;KNISTTKHNAKIEVEGVNLKKKDGTFGTADWGNKQEIQEYLSIGKRDGIILGETDEQEIITLPMNTYLNKNIAVFGSSGSKKSRGFAIPNGIELVQEEVQEAIQRQMSLVFTDPKGELYRKLAKYLETKGYDVEVFNLVNPTFSNGARFINFVEDETDAQIFSQIVI
;
A
#
# COMPACT_ATOMS: atom_id res chain seq x y z
N LYS A 1 -23.12 8.57 -23.90
CA LYS A 1 -23.44 7.15 -24.15
C LYS A 1 -23.34 6.43 -22.83
N ASN A 2 -24.50 6.03 -22.31
CA ASN A 2 -24.60 5.29 -21.06
C ASN A 2 -23.98 3.90 -21.22
N ILE A 3 -22.96 3.59 -20.44
CA ILE A 3 -22.47 2.23 -20.26
C ILE A 3 -23.37 1.61 -19.20
N SER A 4 -24.29 0.78 -19.66
CA SER A 4 -25.13 -0.06 -18.81
C SER A 4 -24.25 -1.16 -18.23
N THR A 5 -24.02 -1.14 -16.92
CA THR A 5 -23.46 -2.26 -16.17
C THR A 5 -24.51 -3.37 -16.11
N THR A 6 -24.47 -4.29 -17.05
CA THR A 6 -25.26 -5.51 -17.00
C THR A 6 -24.39 -6.64 -16.47
N LYS A 7 -24.85 -7.16 -15.34
CA LYS A 7 -24.54 -8.40 -14.63
C LYS A 7 -23.70 -9.45 -15.39
N HIS A 8 -22.71 -9.98 -14.66
CA HIS A 8 -22.05 -11.28 -14.76
C HIS A 8 -22.54 -12.18 -15.89
N ASN A 9 -22.02 -12.00 -17.06
CA ASN A 9 -21.98 -12.84 -18.26
C ASN A 9 -21.76 -12.00 -19.51
N ALA A 10 -21.02 -10.89 -19.42
CA ALA A 10 -20.62 -10.13 -20.58
C ALA A 10 -19.69 -11.01 -21.43
N LYS A 11 -20.25 -11.60 -22.50
CA LYS A 11 -19.44 -12.09 -23.62
C LYS A 11 -18.68 -10.90 -24.18
N ILE A 12 -17.38 -10.86 -23.94
CA ILE A 12 -16.50 -9.99 -24.70
C ILE A 12 -16.33 -10.67 -26.05
N GLU A 13 -17.18 -10.36 -27.00
CA GLU A 13 -16.98 -10.69 -28.41
C GLU A 13 -15.92 -9.73 -28.95
N VAL A 14 -14.70 -10.20 -29.03
CA VAL A 14 -13.68 -9.59 -29.88
C VAL A 14 -13.86 -10.21 -31.26
N GLU A 15 -14.14 -9.39 -32.25
CA GLU A 15 -14.36 -9.83 -33.65
C GLU A 15 -13.19 -10.75 -34.08
N GLY A 16 -13.50 -12.01 -34.41
CA GLY A 16 -12.53 -13.01 -34.85
C GLY A 16 -11.93 -13.92 -33.77
N VAL A 17 -12.26 -13.77 -32.50
CA VAL A 17 -11.78 -14.66 -31.40
C VAL A 17 -12.95 -15.32 -30.71
N ASN A 18 -13.17 -16.61 -31.02
CA ASN A 18 -14.16 -17.44 -30.35
C ASN A 18 -13.56 -17.87 -28.99
N LEU A 19 -13.80 -17.12 -27.93
CA LEU A 19 -13.47 -17.51 -26.56
C LEU A 19 -14.47 -18.61 -26.14
N LYS A 20 -14.17 -19.86 -26.49
CA LYS A 20 -14.88 -21.00 -25.93
C LYS A 20 -14.79 -20.96 -24.41
N LYS A 21 -15.93 -21.09 -23.73
CA LYS A 21 -15.99 -21.26 -22.29
C LYS A 21 -15.05 -22.43 -21.93
N LYS A 22 -13.97 -22.13 -21.21
CA LYS A 22 -13.01 -23.16 -20.80
C LYS A 22 -13.73 -24.10 -19.83
N ASP A 23 -13.58 -25.39 -20.08
CA ASP A 23 -14.15 -26.49 -19.30
C ASP A 23 -13.50 -26.69 -17.93
N GLY A 24 -12.65 -25.78 -17.51
CA GLY A 24 -11.93 -25.86 -16.22
C GLY A 24 -10.74 -26.82 -16.22
N THR A 25 -10.34 -27.39 -17.34
CA THR A 25 -9.22 -28.35 -17.46
C THR A 25 -7.91 -27.79 -16.88
N PHE A 26 -7.69 -26.48 -16.93
CA PHE A 26 -6.50 -25.79 -16.41
C PHE A 26 -6.81 -24.85 -15.22
N GLY A 27 -7.93 -25.07 -14.54
CA GLY A 27 -8.45 -24.21 -13.51
C GLY A 27 -9.41 -23.14 -14.08
N THR A 28 -10.29 -22.64 -13.21
CA THR A 28 -11.20 -21.53 -13.50
C THR A 28 -10.87 -20.38 -12.58
N ALA A 29 -10.86 -19.16 -13.11
CA ALA A 29 -10.77 -17.94 -12.32
C ALA A 29 -11.97 -17.05 -12.66
N ASP A 30 -12.60 -16.50 -11.65
CA ASP A 30 -13.70 -15.58 -11.77
C ASP A 30 -13.52 -14.45 -10.73
N TRP A 31 -14.34 -13.42 -10.80
CA TRP A 31 -14.35 -12.36 -9.81
C TRP A 31 -14.93 -12.88 -8.50
N GLY A 32 -14.22 -12.67 -7.38
CA GLY A 32 -14.69 -13.04 -6.05
C GLY A 32 -15.99 -12.31 -5.69
N ASN A 33 -16.94 -13.01 -5.10
CA ASN A 33 -18.11 -12.39 -4.51
C ASN A 33 -17.79 -11.80 -3.13
N LYS A 34 -18.71 -11.00 -2.56
CA LYS A 34 -18.51 -10.33 -1.26
C LYS A 34 -18.19 -11.30 -0.13
N GLN A 35 -18.77 -12.48 -0.14
CA GLN A 35 -18.55 -13.50 0.91
C GLN A 35 -17.14 -14.11 0.81
N GLU A 36 -16.69 -14.45 -0.41
CA GLU A 36 -15.33 -14.94 -0.65
C GLU A 36 -14.27 -13.89 -0.30
N ILE A 37 -14.53 -12.61 -0.62
CA ILE A 37 -13.65 -11.52 -0.26
C ILE A 37 -13.53 -11.41 1.27
N GLN A 38 -14.63 -11.52 2.00
CA GLN A 38 -14.66 -11.41 3.47
C GLN A 38 -13.94 -12.55 4.21
N GLU A 39 -13.60 -13.65 3.54
CA GLU A 39 -12.78 -14.70 4.15
C GLU A 39 -11.33 -14.25 4.40
N TYR A 40 -10.84 -13.29 3.61
CA TYR A 40 -9.43 -12.88 3.64
C TYR A 40 -9.25 -11.38 3.89
N LEU A 41 -10.23 -10.57 3.53
CA LEU A 41 -10.18 -9.11 3.59
C LEU A 41 -11.34 -8.59 4.44
N SER A 42 -11.18 -7.41 5.00
CA SER A 42 -12.28 -6.71 5.68
C SER A 42 -13.02 -5.80 4.71
N ILE A 43 -14.35 -5.75 4.82
CA ILE A 43 -15.21 -4.83 4.08
C ILE A 43 -15.89 -3.91 5.08
N GLY A 44 -15.84 -2.60 4.83
CA GLY A 44 -16.42 -1.57 5.69
C GLY A 44 -15.67 -1.32 7.01
N LYS A 45 -14.47 -1.93 7.18
CA LYS A 45 -13.63 -1.74 8.36
C LYS A 45 -12.34 -1.01 8.02
N ARG A 46 -11.82 -0.23 8.98
CA ARG A 46 -10.55 0.47 8.90
C ARG A 46 -9.52 -0.21 9.79
N ASP A 47 -9.13 -1.42 9.44
CA ASP A 47 -8.28 -2.29 10.26
C ASP A 47 -6.96 -2.67 9.57
N GLY A 48 -6.62 -1.99 8.48
CA GLY A 48 -5.40 -2.33 7.76
C GLY A 48 -5.16 -1.51 6.48
N ILE A 49 -4.51 -2.15 5.51
CA ILE A 49 -4.13 -1.50 4.26
C ILE A 49 -5.34 -1.39 3.34
N ILE A 50 -5.68 -0.18 2.91
CA ILE A 50 -6.76 0.07 1.96
C ILE A 50 -6.34 -0.46 0.59
N LEU A 51 -7.14 -1.37 0.04
CA LEU A 51 -6.97 -1.94 -1.30
C LEU A 51 -7.87 -1.30 -2.34
N GLY A 52 -9.06 -0.87 -1.93
CA GLY A 52 -10.07 -0.30 -2.81
C GLY A 52 -11.40 -0.09 -2.11
N GLU A 53 -12.46 -0.01 -2.91
CA GLU A 53 -13.84 0.10 -2.43
C GLU A 53 -14.78 -0.78 -3.25
N THR A 54 -15.90 -1.18 -2.66
CA THR A 54 -16.98 -1.88 -3.35
C THR A 54 -17.84 -0.92 -4.18
N ASP A 55 -18.75 -1.46 -4.99
CA ASP A 55 -19.72 -0.65 -5.73
C ASP A 55 -20.66 0.14 -4.78
N GLU A 56 -20.84 -0.36 -3.54
CA GLU A 56 -21.59 0.31 -2.48
C GLU A 56 -20.74 1.33 -1.70
N GLN A 57 -19.53 1.64 -2.15
CA GLN A 57 -18.59 2.57 -1.51
C GLN A 57 -18.11 2.13 -0.12
N GLU A 58 -18.14 0.83 0.16
CA GLU A 58 -17.50 0.27 1.36
C GLU A 58 -16.01 0.04 1.11
N ILE A 59 -15.16 0.47 2.02
CA ILE A 59 -13.71 0.29 1.93
C ILE A 59 -13.37 -1.21 2.06
N ILE A 60 -12.48 -1.69 1.19
CA ILE A 60 -11.88 -3.02 1.30
C ILE A 60 -10.47 -2.86 1.85
N THR A 61 -10.17 -3.52 2.97
CA THR A 61 -8.85 -3.49 3.59
C THR A 61 -8.24 -4.87 3.71
N LEU A 62 -6.90 -4.93 3.65
CA LEU A 62 -6.10 -6.07 4.09
C LEU A 62 -5.83 -5.88 5.58
N PRO A 63 -6.44 -6.68 6.47
CA PRO A 63 -6.29 -6.49 7.91
C PRO A 63 -4.84 -6.61 8.38
N MET A 64 -4.42 -5.77 9.32
CA MET A 64 -3.05 -5.81 9.84
C MET A 64 -2.77 -7.04 10.71
N ASN A 65 -3.79 -7.62 11.31
CA ASN A 65 -3.69 -8.83 12.14
C ASN A 65 -3.77 -10.14 11.35
N THR A 66 -3.87 -10.09 10.01
CA THR A 66 -3.90 -11.29 9.17
C THR A 66 -2.51 -11.92 9.04
N TYR A 67 -2.48 -13.23 8.81
CA TYR A 67 -1.27 -13.98 8.45
C TYR A 67 -0.88 -13.83 6.97
N LEU A 68 -1.73 -13.21 6.16
CA LEU A 68 -1.45 -12.99 4.75
C LEU A 68 -0.25 -12.06 4.56
N ASN A 69 0.45 -12.26 3.45
CA ASN A 69 1.54 -11.38 3.04
C ASN A 69 1.00 -9.97 2.73
N LYS A 70 1.64 -8.96 3.32
CA LYS A 70 1.26 -7.55 3.18
C LYS A 70 2.06 -6.80 2.11
N ASN A 71 2.83 -7.51 1.28
CA ASN A 71 3.51 -6.89 0.13
C ASN A 71 2.50 -6.60 -0.97
N ILE A 72 2.37 -5.33 -1.33
CA ILE A 72 1.41 -4.88 -2.34
C ILE A 72 2.17 -4.17 -3.46
N ALA A 73 1.88 -4.56 -4.70
CA ALA A 73 2.41 -3.92 -5.88
C ALA A 73 1.28 -3.17 -6.61
N VAL A 74 1.47 -1.86 -6.79
CA VAL A 74 0.50 -0.99 -7.46
C VAL A 74 1.06 -0.52 -8.79
N PHE A 75 0.45 -0.97 -9.88
CA PHE A 75 0.85 -0.64 -11.24
C PHE A 75 -0.04 0.44 -11.84
N GLY A 76 0.57 1.30 -12.64
CA GLY A 76 -0.17 2.35 -13.36
C GLY A 76 0.79 3.30 -14.08
N SER A 77 0.32 3.88 -15.19
CA SER A 77 1.07 4.87 -15.96
C SER A 77 1.35 6.16 -15.16
N SER A 78 2.19 7.03 -15.69
CA SER A 78 2.37 8.37 -15.12
C SER A 78 1.02 9.12 -15.12
N GLY A 79 0.67 9.78 -14.03
CA GLY A 79 -0.61 10.48 -13.90
C GLY A 79 -1.80 9.62 -13.47
N SER A 80 -1.66 8.30 -13.34
CA SER A 80 -2.74 7.39 -12.88
C SER A 80 -3.13 7.55 -11.41
N LYS A 81 -2.66 8.60 -10.75
CA LYS A 81 -3.00 8.98 -9.36
C LYS A 81 -2.58 7.95 -8.29
N LYS A 82 -1.57 7.09 -8.54
CA LYS A 82 -1.07 6.11 -7.57
C LYS A 82 -0.80 6.70 -6.18
N SER A 83 -0.11 7.84 -6.12
CA SER A 83 0.17 8.51 -4.85
C SER A 83 -1.10 8.96 -4.14
N ARG A 84 -2.07 9.52 -4.89
CA ARG A 84 -3.32 10.04 -4.33
C ARG A 84 -4.33 8.94 -4.01
N GLY A 85 -4.37 7.87 -4.81
CA GLY A 85 -5.35 6.80 -4.68
C GLY A 85 -4.88 5.68 -3.74
N PHE A 86 -3.57 5.56 -3.50
CA PHE A 86 -3.05 4.47 -2.69
C PHE A 86 -2.08 4.94 -1.60
N ALA A 87 -0.95 5.58 -1.96
CA ALA A 87 0.11 5.86 -0.98
C ALA A 87 -0.32 6.84 0.11
N ILE A 88 -1.00 7.94 -0.24
CA ILE A 88 -1.44 8.95 0.73
C ILE A 88 -2.57 8.42 1.61
N PRO A 89 -3.65 7.83 1.08
CA PRO A 89 -4.69 7.25 1.92
C PRO A 89 -4.16 6.21 2.91
N ASN A 90 -3.28 5.32 2.46
CA ASN A 90 -2.67 4.33 3.34
C ASN A 90 -1.70 4.94 4.35
N GLY A 91 -0.94 5.97 3.98
CA GLY A 91 -0.10 6.71 4.93
C GLY A 91 -0.89 7.41 6.03
N ILE A 92 -2.15 7.77 5.77
CA ILE A 92 -3.07 8.31 6.77
C ILE A 92 -3.72 7.20 7.59
N GLU A 93 -4.17 6.14 6.93
CA GLU A 93 -4.91 5.04 7.56
C GLU A 93 -4.06 4.26 8.57
N LEU A 94 -2.83 3.93 8.20
CA LEU A 94 -1.94 3.11 9.03
C LEU A 94 -1.51 3.75 10.35
N VAL A 95 -1.72 5.06 10.51
CA VAL A 95 -1.43 5.80 11.74
C VAL A 95 -2.68 6.13 12.57
N GLN A 96 -3.86 5.60 12.18
CA GLN A 96 -5.07 5.73 12.98
C GLN A 96 -5.01 4.81 14.20
N GLU A 97 -5.70 5.22 15.27
CA GLU A 97 -5.74 4.48 16.53
C GLU A 97 -6.28 3.07 16.34
N GLU A 98 -7.34 2.92 15.55
CA GLU A 98 -7.99 1.64 15.29
C GLU A 98 -7.02 0.60 14.68
N VAL A 99 -6.13 1.04 13.77
CA VAL A 99 -5.14 0.16 13.17
C VAL A 99 -4.02 -0.16 14.16
N GLN A 100 -3.58 0.82 14.93
CA GLN A 100 -2.53 0.64 15.93
C GLN A 100 -2.98 -0.26 17.09
N GLU A 101 -4.23 -0.12 17.54
CA GLU A 101 -4.84 -1.02 18.53
C GLU A 101 -4.91 -2.46 18.01
N ALA A 102 -5.29 -2.66 16.75
CA ALA A 102 -5.38 -3.99 16.15
C ALA A 102 -4.03 -4.74 16.15
N ILE A 103 -2.91 -4.02 16.05
CA ILE A 103 -1.56 -4.60 16.07
C ILE A 103 -0.85 -4.45 17.44
N GLN A 104 -1.49 -3.77 18.40
CA GLN A 104 -0.97 -3.50 19.74
C GLN A 104 0.40 -2.81 19.76
N ARG A 105 0.68 -1.99 18.73
CA ARG A 105 1.95 -1.25 18.64
C ARG A 105 1.85 -0.08 17.67
N GLN A 106 2.69 0.92 17.86
CA GLN A 106 2.90 1.98 16.88
C GLN A 106 3.77 1.47 15.73
N MET A 107 3.36 1.76 14.50
CA MET A 107 4.11 1.39 13.30
C MET A 107 5.10 2.47 12.91
N SER A 108 6.31 2.06 12.50
CA SER A 108 7.22 2.95 11.78
C SER A 108 6.93 2.91 10.29
N LEU A 109 6.99 4.07 9.64
CA LEU A 109 6.72 4.21 8.20
C LEU A 109 7.97 4.69 7.49
N VAL A 110 8.31 4.06 6.37
CA VAL A 110 9.41 4.49 5.49
C VAL A 110 8.86 4.77 4.11
N PHE A 111 9.14 5.97 3.60
CA PHE A 111 8.70 6.40 2.28
C PHE A 111 9.90 6.70 1.39
N THR A 112 9.90 6.14 0.17
CA THR A 112 10.78 6.59 -0.91
C THR A 112 10.01 7.60 -1.75
N ASP A 113 10.40 8.88 -1.65
CA ASP A 113 9.66 10.01 -2.25
C ASP A 113 10.55 10.88 -3.16
N PRO A 114 10.85 10.43 -4.40
CA PRO A 114 11.75 11.14 -5.31
C PRO A 114 11.30 12.56 -5.68
N LYS A 115 10.02 12.86 -5.51
CA LYS A 115 9.42 14.17 -5.85
C LYS A 115 9.08 15.04 -4.64
N GLY A 116 9.25 14.51 -3.43
CA GLY A 116 8.85 15.19 -2.19
C GLY A 116 7.34 15.40 -2.08
N GLU A 117 6.52 14.64 -2.82
CA GLU A 117 5.06 14.81 -2.79
C GLU A 117 4.46 14.25 -1.51
N LEU A 118 4.93 13.08 -1.08
CA LEU A 118 4.44 12.43 0.15
C LEU A 118 4.85 13.23 1.38
N TYR A 119 6.11 13.67 1.44
CA TYR A 119 6.59 14.53 2.51
C TYR A 119 5.72 15.77 2.68
N ARG A 120 5.51 16.55 1.61
CA ARG A 120 4.71 17.79 1.66
C ARG A 120 3.26 17.54 2.11
N LYS A 121 2.71 16.35 1.90
CA LYS A 121 1.32 16.05 2.22
C LYS A 121 1.12 15.34 3.55
N LEU A 122 2.08 14.52 3.95
CA LEU A 122 1.93 13.65 5.12
C LEU A 122 2.73 14.11 6.34
N ALA A 123 3.89 14.76 6.17
CA ALA A 123 4.79 15.04 7.27
C ALA A 123 4.10 15.72 8.45
N LYS A 124 3.46 16.87 8.19
CA LYS A 124 2.78 17.61 9.26
C LYS A 124 1.62 16.84 9.89
N TYR A 125 0.92 16.03 9.13
CA TYR A 125 -0.14 15.18 9.67
C TYR A 125 0.45 14.09 10.59
N LEU A 126 1.51 13.43 10.18
CA LEU A 126 2.21 12.43 10.98
C LEU A 126 2.74 13.01 12.29
N GLU A 127 3.32 14.22 12.25
CA GLU A 127 3.74 14.95 13.47
C GLU A 127 2.56 15.17 14.44
N THR A 128 1.36 15.51 13.92
CA THR A 128 0.17 15.65 14.79
C THR A 128 -0.30 14.34 15.41
N LYS A 129 0.12 13.21 14.83
CA LYS A 129 -0.14 11.86 15.36
C LYS A 129 0.99 11.36 16.28
N GLY A 130 1.96 12.21 16.61
CA GLY A 130 3.07 11.88 17.52
C GLY A 130 4.25 11.17 16.86
N TYR A 131 4.32 11.16 15.53
CA TYR A 131 5.46 10.63 14.81
C TYR A 131 6.59 11.63 14.73
N ASP A 132 7.81 11.17 14.94
CA ASP A 132 9.02 11.89 14.60
C ASP A 132 9.31 11.69 13.11
N VAL A 133 9.30 12.78 12.34
CA VAL A 133 9.43 12.74 10.88
C VAL A 133 10.83 13.13 10.47
N GLU A 134 11.63 12.16 10.10
CA GLU A 134 12.97 12.39 9.61
C GLU A 134 13.05 12.35 8.08
N VAL A 135 13.88 13.23 7.52
CA VAL A 135 14.07 13.34 6.07
C VAL A 135 15.54 13.11 5.72
N PHE A 136 15.76 12.15 4.84
CA PHE A 136 17.06 11.93 4.22
C PHE A 136 17.04 12.42 2.78
N ASN A 137 17.56 13.62 2.54
CA ASN A 137 17.49 14.29 1.23
C ASN A 137 18.80 14.14 0.47
N LEU A 138 18.82 13.23 -0.50
CA LEU A 138 19.98 12.99 -1.35
C LEU A 138 20.22 14.07 -2.43
N VAL A 139 19.17 14.84 -2.77
CA VAL A 139 19.28 15.91 -3.79
C VAL A 139 19.85 17.18 -3.18
N ASN A 140 19.43 17.51 -1.98
CA ASN A 140 19.95 18.66 -1.24
C ASN A 140 20.19 18.27 0.23
N PRO A 141 21.40 17.82 0.53
CA PRO A 141 21.74 17.34 1.88
C PRO A 141 21.60 18.36 2.98
N THR A 142 21.61 19.67 2.65
CA THR A 142 21.40 20.76 3.62
C THR A 142 20.02 20.70 4.28
N PHE A 143 19.04 20.09 3.62
CA PHE A 143 17.68 19.87 4.14
C PHE A 143 17.45 18.45 4.66
N SER A 144 18.51 17.70 4.91
CA SER A 144 18.42 16.39 5.54
C SER A 144 18.52 16.51 7.05
N ASN A 145 17.77 15.67 7.75
CA ASN A 145 18.07 15.38 9.14
C ASN A 145 19.43 14.69 9.21
N GLY A 146 20.23 15.01 10.23
CA GLY A 146 21.52 14.38 10.42
C GLY A 146 21.36 12.96 10.92
N ALA A 147 21.60 11.98 10.05
CA ALA A 147 21.63 10.57 10.45
C ALA A 147 23.05 10.23 10.97
N ARG A 148 23.18 9.97 12.27
CA ARG A 148 24.42 9.48 12.86
C ARG A 148 24.46 7.96 12.75
N PHE A 149 24.72 7.44 11.56
CA PHE A 149 24.77 6.00 11.30
C PHE A 149 25.77 5.26 12.20
N ILE A 150 26.82 5.95 12.65
CA ILE A 150 27.80 5.38 13.57
C ILE A 150 27.17 4.94 14.91
N ASN A 151 26.05 5.52 15.32
CA ASN A 151 25.37 5.15 16.56
C ASN A 151 24.67 3.77 16.47
N PHE A 152 24.52 3.22 15.28
CA PHE A 152 23.96 1.88 15.07
C PHE A 152 25.04 0.78 14.97
N VAL A 153 26.30 1.13 15.13
CA VAL A 153 27.41 0.18 15.17
C VAL A 153 27.56 -0.32 16.61
N GLU A 154 27.09 -1.52 16.88
CA GLU A 154 27.11 -2.13 18.21
C GLU A 154 28.22 -3.19 18.34
N ASP A 155 28.61 -3.84 17.24
CA ASP A 155 29.62 -4.89 17.21
C ASP A 155 30.59 -4.78 15.99
N GLU A 156 31.52 -5.73 15.93
CA GLU A 156 32.53 -5.81 14.86
C GLU A 156 31.92 -6.07 13.49
N THR A 157 30.80 -6.81 13.43
CA THR A 157 30.10 -7.12 12.19
C THR A 157 29.43 -5.85 11.64
N ASP A 158 28.78 -5.09 12.48
CA ASP A 158 28.18 -3.80 12.14
C ASP A 158 29.23 -2.80 11.67
N ALA A 159 30.41 -2.78 12.30
CA ALA A 159 31.53 -1.93 11.89
C ALA A 159 32.04 -2.30 10.49
N GLN A 160 32.11 -3.59 10.17
CA GLN A 160 32.49 -4.07 8.83
C GLN A 160 31.44 -3.67 7.77
N ILE A 161 30.15 -3.87 8.07
CA ILE A 161 29.05 -3.46 7.16
C ILE A 161 29.09 -1.94 6.96
N PHE A 162 29.22 -1.17 8.02
CA PHE A 162 29.31 0.28 7.96
C PHE A 162 30.48 0.75 7.10
N SER A 163 31.66 0.14 7.25
CA SER A 163 32.85 0.48 6.47
C SER A 163 32.67 0.18 4.95
N GLN A 164 31.88 -0.85 4.60
CA GLN A 164 31.60 -1.19 3.20
C GLN A 164 30.58 -0.26 2.54
N ILE A 165 29.70 0.39 3.35
CA ILE A 165 28.66 1.30 2.84
C ILE A 165 29.22 2.71 2.63
N VAL A 166 30.20 3.14 3.45
CA VAL A 166 30.69 4.52 3.48
C VAL A 166 31.89 4.74 2.54
N ILE A 167 32.47 3.70 1.96
CA ILE A 167 33.54 3.76 0.95
C ILE A 167 32.91 3.76 -0.44
#